data_7b57da7a23dffb1a915ebbcbc6ca440f
#
_entry.id   7b57da7a23dffb1a915ebbcbc6ca440f
#
_cell.length_a   1.000
_cell.length_b   1.000
_cell.length_c   1.000
_cell.angle_alpha   90.00
_cell.angle_beta   90.00
_cell.angle_gamma   90.00
#
_symmetry.space_group_name_H-M   'P 1'
#
loop_
_entity.id
_entity.type
_entity.pdbx_description
1 polymer ?
#
loop_
_entity_poly.entity_id
_entity_poly.type
_entity_poly.pdbx_seq_one_letter_code
_entity_poly.pdbx_strand_id
1 'polypeptide(L)'
;MTADLELDLAANGQTVTLAVGQRLRLRLAENPTTGFQWSVSSSGDLCLESKLFTPMGAAVGGGGTREFQWRARSAGSHRLSLAQRRAWAPIDNALGHFALTVVVEGP
;
A
#
# COMPACT_ATOMS: atom_id res chain seq x y z
N MET A 1 13.13 20.08 1.39
CA MET A 1 11.82 19.43 1.27
C MET A 1 12.01 18.03 0.70
N THR A 2 11.46 17.03 1.34
CA THR A 2 11.66 15.65 0.92
C THR A 2 10.53 15.22 0.00
N ALA A 3 10.88 14.67 -1.17
CA ALA A 3 9.88 14.19 -2.13
C ALA A 3 9.20 12.93 -1.61
N ASP A 4 7.97 12.69 -2.06
CA ASP A 4 7.25 11.46 -1.76
C ASP A 4 7.99 10.27 -2.37
N LEU A 5 8.00 9.15 -1.64
CA LEU A 5 8.54 7.90 -2.14
C LEU A 5 7.43 7.12 -2.84
N GLU A 6 7.64 6.79 -4.10
CA GLU A 6 6.66 6.04 -4.88
C GLU A 6 7.13 4.61 -5.09
N LEU A 7 6.26 3.65 -4.77
CA LEU A 7 6.55 2.22 -4.84
C LEU A 7 5.43 1.48 -5.56
N ASP A 8 5.77 0.28 -6.00
CA ASP A 8 4.81 -0.66 -6.59
C ASP A 8 5.08 -2.06 -6.06
N LEU A 9 4.48 -3.07 -6.69
CA LEU A 9 4.62 -4.46 -6.26
C LEU A 9 6.07 -4.95 -6.22
N ALA A 10 6.95 -4.36 -7.02
CA ALA A 10 8.36 -4.74 -7.04
C ALA A 10 9.06 -4.48 -5.70
N ALA A 11 8.50 -3.61 -4.87
CA ALA A 11 9.06 -3.33 -3.54
C ALA A 11 8.71 -4.40 -2.50
N ASN A 12 7.90 -5.38 -2.86
CA ASN A 12 7.48 -6.43 -1.91
C ASN A 12 8.69 -7.13 -1.29
N GLY A 13 8.68 -7.23 0.03
CA GLY A 13 9.75 -7.87 0.79
C GLY A 13 10.96 -7.00 1.06
N GLN A 14 10.96 -5.76 0.59
CA GLN A 14 12.10 -4.87 0.74
C GLN A 14 12.01 -4.02 2.02
N THR A 15 13.07 -3.28 2.26
CA THR A 15 13.14 -2.27 3.33
C THR A 15 13.41 -0.93 2.69
N VAL A 16 12.62 0.07 3.08
CA VAL A 16 12.79 1.44 2.60
C VAL A 16 12.96 2.38 3.79
N THR A 17 13.55 3.53 3.55
CA THR A 17 13.78 4.53 4.59
C THR A 17 13.06 5.82 4.25
N LEU A 18 12.36 6.38 5.23
CA LEU A 18 11.67 7.67 5.14
C LEU A 18 12.16 8.59 6.24
N ALA A 19 12.06 9.89 5.99
CA ALA A 19 12.17 10.89 7.05
C ALA A 19 10.80 11.13 7.68
N VAL A 20 10.78 11.56 8.94
CA VAL A 20 9.54 11.99 9.58
C VAL A 20 8.90 13.11 8.73
N GLY A 21 7.61 12.97 8.43
CA GLY A 21 6.86 13.89 7.59
C GLY A 21 6.83 13.52 6.12
N GLN A 22 7.69 12.62 5.68
CA GLN A 22 7.70 12.15 4.30
C GLN A 22 6.52 11.24 4.03
N ARG A 23 6.02 11.26 2.81
CA ARG A 23 4.92 10.40 2.37
C ARG A 23 5.42 9.25 1.54
N LEU A 24 4.72 8.11 1.68
CA LEU A 24 4.93 6.91 0.90
C LEU A 24 3.68 6.66 0.06
N ARG A 25 3.85 6.54 -1.25
CA ARG A 25 2.81 6.15 -2.17
C ARG A 25 3.04 4.76 -2.68
N LEU A 26 2.03 3.90 -2.55
CA LEU A 26 2.09 2.52 -3.04
C LEU A 26 0.98 2.33 -4.07
N ARG A 27 1.36 1.90 -5.27
CA ARG A 27 0.42 1.62 -6.36
C ARG A 27 0.44 0.13 -6.66
N LEU A 28 -0.74 -0.49 -6.58
CA LEU A 28 -0.90 -1.92 -6.84
C LEU A 28 -2.02 -2.13 -7.85
N ALA A 29 -1.80 -3.07 -8.78
CA ALA A 29 -2.82 -3.42 -9.75
C ALA A 29 -4.00 -4.09 -9.04
N GLU A 30 -5.22 -3.72 -9.44
CA GLU A 30 -6.44 -4.26 -8.86
C GLU A 30 -7.51 -4.31 -9.92
N ASN A 31 -8.31 -5.39 -9.94
CA ASN A 31 -9.46 -5.50 -10.80
C ASN A 31 -10.71 -5.69 -9.96
N PRO A 32 -11.52 -4.64 -9.76
CA PRO A 32 -12.69 -4.71 -8.88
C PRO A 32 -13.74 -5.71 -9.32
N THR A 33 -13.80 -6.03 -10.62
CA THR A 33 -14.81 -6.96 -11.13
C THR A 33 -14.62 -8.38 -10.62
N THR A 34 -13.42 -8.72 -10.14
CA THR A 34 -13.14 -10.04 -9.55
C THR A 34 -13.58 -10.13 -8.09
N GLY A 35 -13.89 -9.00 -7.47
CA GLY A 35 -14.19 -8.93 -6.04
C GLY A 35 -12.96 -8.89 -5.14
N PHE A 36 -11.76 -9.06 -5.68
CA PHE A 36 -10.52 -8.98 -4.91
C PHE A 36 -10.06 -7.54 -4.80
N GLN A 37 -9.79 -7.11 -3.58
CA GLN A 37 -9.33 -5.75 -3.29
C GLN A 37 -8.12 -5.80 -2.36
N TRP A 38 -7.20 -4.87 -2.54
CA TRP A 38 -6.10 -4.69 -1.61
C TRP A 38 -6.61 -4.02 -0.33
N SER A 39 -6.27 -4.62 0.80
CA SER A 39 -6.61 -4.05 2.11
C SER A 39 -5.39 -4.04 3.00
N VAL A 40 -5.29 -3.01 3.83
CA VAL A 40 -4.18 -2.87 4.77
C VAL A 40 -4.43 -3.77 5.96
N SER A 41 -3.51 -4.68 6.23
CA SER A 41 -3.54 -5.56 7.39
C SER A 41 -2.81 -4.94 8.58
N SER A 42 -1.73 -4.22 8.30
CA SER A 42 -0.91 -3.58 9.32
C SER A 42 -0.13 -2.43 8.69
N SER A 43 0.02 -1.34 9.40
CA SER A 43 0.85 -0.22 8.95
C SER A 43 1.68 0.41 10.07
N GLY A 44 1.78 -0.24 11.23
CA GLY A 44 2.53 0.31 12.36
C GLY A 44 2.03 1.71 12.73
N ASP A 45 2.96 2.63 12.92
CA ASP A 45 2.62 4.02 13.20
C ASP A 45 2.55 4.90 11.95
N LEU A 46 2.59 4.32 10.77
CA LEU A 46 2.36 5.07 9.55
C LEU A 46 0.89 5.51 9.48
N CYS A 47 0.68 6.75 9.09
CA CYS A 47 -0.67 7.31 9.01
C CYS A 47 -1.21 7.17 7.59
N LEU A 48 -2.23 6.34 7.42
CA LEU A 48 -2.89 6.19 6.12
C LEU A 48 -3.70 7.45 5.83
N GLU A 49 -3.34 8.16 4.77
CA GLU A 49 -3.98 9.42 4.40
C GLU A 49 -4.93 9.27 3.23
N SER A 50 -4.69 8.28 2.37
CA SER A 50 -5.43 8.17 1.12
C SER A 50 -5.49 6.74 0.65
N LYS A 51 -6.63 6.37 0.09
CA LYS A 51 -6.87 5.08 -0.55
C LYS A 51 -7.74 5.35 -1.76
N LEU A 52 -7.15 5.28 -2.94
CA LEU A 52 -7.80 5.71 -4.16
C LEU A 52 -7.70 4.64 -5.24
N PHE A 53 -8.77 4.41 -5.99
CA PHE A 53 -8.75 3.53 -7.14
C PHE A 53 -8.88 4.36 -8.42
N THR A 54 -7.97 4.13 -9.38
CA THR A 54 -8.00 4.78 -10.68
C THR A 54 -8.19 3.71 -11.76
N PRO A 55 -9.33 3.71 -12.47
CA PRO A 55 -9.53 2.76 -13.55
C PRO A 55 -8.56 2.98 -14.71
N MET A 56 -8.17 1.89 -15.35
CA MET A 56 -7.29 1.95 -16.51
C MET A 56 -8.17 1.91 -17.78
N GLY A 57 -8.54 3.08 -18.28
CA GLY A 57 -9.37 3.20 -19.47
C GLY A 57 -10.85 2.96 -19.19
N ALA A 58 -11.64 2.92 -20.29
CA ALA A 58 -13.11 2.85 -20.22
C ALA A 58 -13.65 1.44 -20.45
N ALA A 59 -12.80 0.43 -20.56
CA ALA A 59 -13.24 -0.94 -20.85
C ALA A 59 -13.98 -1.55 -19.65
N VAL A 60 -15.15 -2.13 -19.91
CA VAL A 60 -15.89 -2.87 -18.90
C VAL A 60 -15.10 -4.12 -18.51
N GLY A 61 -14.96 -4.35 -17.19
CA GLY A 61 -14.19 -5.48 -16.69
C GLY A 61 -12.68 -5.25 -16.68
N GLY A 62 -12.23 -4.06 -17.07
CA GLY A 62 -10.83 -3.69 -17.02
C GLY A 62 -10.35 -3.46 -15.59
N GLY A 63 -9.06 -3.65 -15.39
CA GLY A 63 -8.42 -3.35 -14.11
C GLY A 63 -8.09 -1.88 -13.96
N GLY A 64 -7.38 -1.59 -12.91
CA GLY A 64 -6.88 -0.25 -12.63
C GLY A 64 -5.80 -0.32 -11.58
N THR A 65 -5.58 0.80 -10.93
CA THR A 65 -4.55 0.95 -9.91
C THR A 65 -5.17 1.39 -8.60
N ARG A 66 -4.91 0.62 -7.55
CA ARG A 66 -5.21 1.04 -6.18
C ARG A 66 -4.00 1.76 -5.63
N GLU A 67 -4.19 3.00 -5.18
CA GLU A 67 -3.11 3.82 -4.62
C GLU A 67 -3.38 4.07 -3.15
N PHE A 68 -2.38 3.73 -2.33
CA PHE A 68 -2.39 4.05 -0.91
C PHE A 68 -1.33 5.11 -0.65
N GLN A 69 -1.61 6.01 0.27
CA GLN A 69 -0.65 7.02 0.69
C GLN A 69 -0.58 7.06 2.21
N TRP A 70 0.61 6.92 2.73
CA TRP A 70 0.88 7.03 4.17
C TRP A 70 1.85 8.16 4.44
N ARG A 71 1.74 8.73 5.62
CA ARG A 71 2.70 9.70 6.12
C ARG A 71 3.50 9.08 7.25
N ALA A 72 4.82 9.26 7.24
CA ALA A 72 5.69 8.86 8.34
C ALA A 72 5.55 9.86 9.49
N ARG A 73 5.16 9.37 10.67
CA ARG A 73 4.85 10.21 11.82
C ARG A 73 5.88 10.11 12.93
N SER A 74 6.43 8.93 13.17
CA SER A 74 7.36 8.70 14.25
C SER A 74 8.54 7.87 13.80
N ALA A 75 9.71 8.16 14.34
CA ALA A 75 10.93 7.40 14.05
C ALA A 75 10.80 5.97 14.54
N GLY A 76 11.47 5.06 13.87
CA GLY A 76 11.47 3.66 14.20
C GLY A 76 11.23 2.77 12.99
N SER A 77 11.10 1.48 13.24
CA SER A 77 10.82 0.49 12.21
C SER A 77 9.34 0.13 12.23
N HIS A 78 8.68 0.19 11.08
CA HIS A 78 7.27 -0.10 10.94
C HIS A 78 7.07 -1.17 9.89
N ARG A 79 6.15 -2.08 10.14
CA ARG A 79 5.82 -3.13 9.17
C ARG A 79 4.53 -2.77 8.45
N LEU A 80 4.61 -2.65 7.14
CA LEU A 80 3.47 -2.41 6.28
C LEU A 80 3.08 -3.74 5.63
N SER A 81 1.83 -4.15 5.79
CA SER A 81 1.33 -5.40 5.23
C SER A 81 -0.03 -5.18 4.60
N LEU A 82 -0.20 -5.70 3.39
CA LEU A 82 -1.47 -5.68 2.67
C LEU A 82 -1.79 -7.07 2.15
N ALA A 83 -3.07 -7.33 1.98
CA ALA A 83 -3.55 -8.57 1.38
C ALA A 83 -4.58 -8.24 0.32
N GLN A 84 -4.51 -8.93 -0.82
CA GLN A 84 -5.51 -8.84 -1.88
C GLN A 84 -6.51 -9.97 -1.66
N ARG A 85 -7.71 -9.62 -1.21
CA ARG A 85 -8.72 -10.59 -0.84
C ARG A 85 -10.12 -10.04 -1.09
N ARG A 86 -11.10 -10.94 -1.12
CA ARG A 86 -12.51 -10.54 -1.09
C ARG A 86 -12.85 -10.04 0.31
N ALA A 87 -13.69 -9.01 0.39
CA ALA A 87 -14.00 -8.35 1.66
C ALA A 87 -14.61 -9.30 2.70
N TRP A 88 -15.35 -10.33 2.24
CA TRP A 88 -16.01 -11.29 3.11
C TRP A 88 -15.21 -12.57 3.34
N ALA A 89 -14.03 -12.70 2.73
CA ALA A 89 -13.24 -13.92 2.83
C ALA A 89 -12.20 -13.79 3.95
N PRO A 90 -11.83 -14.93 4.59
CA PRO A 90 -10.71 -14.92 5.53
C PRO A 90 -9.41 -14.51 4.84
N ILE A 91 -8.49 -13.94 5.63
CA ILE A 91 -7.20 -13.51 5.10
C ILE A 91 -6.40 -14.68 4.52
N ASP A 92 -6.63 -15.90 5.00
CA ASP A 92 -5.96 -17.09 4.49
C ASP A 92 -6.30 -17.40 3.04
N ASN A 93 -7.39 -16.83 2.54
CA ASN A 93 -7.81 -16.98 1.15
C ASN A 93 -7.38 -15.82 0.27
N ALA A 94 -6.40 -15.05 0.70
CA ALA A 94 -5.91 -13.92 -0.06
C ALA A 94 -5.27 -14.38 -1.38
N LEU A 95 -5.57 -13.65 -2.46
CA LEU A 95 -4.99 -13.88 -3.77
C LEU A 95 -3.52 -13.45 -3.81
N GLY A 96 -3.17 -12.41 -3.07
CA GLY A 96 -1.82 -11.89 -3.04
C GLY A 96 -1.52 -11.18 -1.73
N HIS A 97 -0.24 -11.02 -1.47
CA HIS A 97 0.26 -10.35 -0.27
C HIS A 97 1.34 -9.35 -0.66
N PHE A 98 1.41 -8.25 0.08
CA PHE A 98 2.48 -7.28 -0.01
C PHE A 98 2.98 -6.98 1.38
N ALA A 99 4.30 -6.97 1.56
CA ALA A 99 4.91 -6.64 2.84
C ALA A 99 6.14 -5.77 2.61
N LEU A 100 6.29 -4.78 3.47
CA LEU A 100 7.38 -3.81 3.36
C LEU A 100 7.79 -3.40 4.76
N THR A 101 9.10 -3.31 4.98
CA THR A 101 9.63 -2.72 6.20
C THR A 101 9.96 -1.27 5.93
N VAL A 102 9.42 -0.37 6.73
CA VAL A 102 9.64 1.06 6.59
C VAL A 102 10.41 1.55 7.82
N VAL A 103 11.63 2.01 7.60
CA VAL A 103 12.44 2.61 8.63
C VAL A 103 12.27 4.11 8.55
N VAL A 104 11.79 4.72 9.62
CA VAL A 104 11.58 6.18 9.67
C VAL A 104 12.68 6.78 10.54
N GLU A 105 13.41 7.70 9.95
CA GLU A 105 14.49 8.42 10.63
C GLU A 105 13.96 9.76 11.09
N GLY A 106 14.09 10.02 12.39
CA GLY A 106 13.65 11.28 12.98
C GLY A 106 14.77 12.30 13.05
N PRO A 107 14.37 13.56 13.36
CA PRO A 107 15.34 14.59 13.64
C PRO A 107 15.99 14.35 15.00
#